data_c6dfb0659e5f76dbd4de64c2bf6b19bf
#
_entry.id   c6dfb0659e5f76dbd4de64c2bf6b19bf
#
_cell.length_a   1.000
_cell.length_b   1.000
_cell.length_c   1.000
_cell.angle_alpha   90.00
_cell.angle_beta   90.00
_cell.angle_gamma   90.00
#
_symmetry.space_group_name_H-M   'P 1'
#
loop_
_entity.id
_entity.type
_entity.pdbx_description
1 polymer ?
#
loop_
_entity_poly.entity_id
_entity_poly.type
_entity_poly.pdbx_seq_one_letter_code
_entity_poly.pdbx_strand_id
1 'polypeptide(L)'
;MTTYYFQIKELIESKYIDGEGHEAYRIERYKKDTTVSQNFVLQVVWNSKTTSTTYQKVEDNERFVKLVFPVREGKVWNGNSLNSRGLWEYEYSNVHQSEQVGTTYLDSVTTVTQFDDGNDILIQRQFYQEKFAAKIGLVYKRVIDVKKAFNSSTGLYENSLGVDVTYNFNSTGLN
;
A
#
# COMPACT_ATOMS: atom_id res chain seq x y z
N MET A 1 20.94 0.49 9.14
CA MET A 1 19.83 -0.23 8.45
C MET A 1 20.36 -0.67 7.09
N THR A 2 20.13 -1.94 6.69
CA THR A 2 20.60 -2.43 5.39
C THR A 2 19.52 -2.13 4.34
N THR A 3 19.92 -1.59 3.18
CA THR A 3 19.00 -1.28 2.07
C THR A 3 18.97 -2.45 1.09
N TYR A 4 17.76 -2.87 0.73
CA TYR A 4 17.51 -3.93 -0.26
C TYR A 4 16.66 -3.37 -1.40
N TYR A 5 16.96 -3.82 -2.63
CA TYR A 5 16.21 -3.48 -3.84
C TYR A 5 15.52 -4.71 -4.39
N PHE A 6 14.23 -4.59 -4.71
CA PHE A 6 13.46 -5.70 -5.26
C PHE A 6 12.37 -5.17 -6.20
N GLN A 7 11.86 -6.05 -7.04
CA GLN A 7 10.69 -5.78 -7.87
C GLN A 7 9.51 -6.60 -7.35
N ILE A 8 8.33 -5.97 -7.33
CA ILE A 8 7.06 -6.62 -7.04
C ILE A 8 6.23 -6.65 -8.32
N LYS A 9 5.62 -7.79 -8.59
CA LYS A 9 4.59 -7.95 -9.62
C LYS A 9 3.31 -8.43 -8.94
N GLU A 10 2.22 -7.70 -9.11
CA GLU A 10 0.87 -8.15 -8.77
C GLU A 10 0.15 -8.50 -10.07
N LEU A 11 -0.35 -9.73 -10.15
CA LEU A 11 -1.08 -10.28 -11.28
C LEU A 11 -2.52 -10.54 -10.85
N ILE A 12 -3.49 -9.97 -11.54
CA ILE A 12 -4.89 -10.41 -11.47
C ILE A 12 -4.98 -11.71 -12.25
N GLU A 13 -4.92 -12.83 -11.53
CA GLU A 13 -4.83 -14.17 -12.13
C GLU A 13 -6.19 -14.65 -12.63
N SER A 14 -7.22 -14.45 -11.81
CA SER A 14 -8.58 -14.91 -12.16
C SER A 14 -9.64 -14.04 -11.48
N LYS A 15 -10.85 -14.19 -12.00
CA LYS A 15 -12.08 -13.60 -11.52
C LYS A 15 -13.00 -14.74 -11.06
N TYR A 16 -13.70 -14.54 -9.94
CA TYR A 16 -14.63 -15.51 -9.39
C TYR A 16 -15.78 -14.83 -8.65
N ILE A 17 -16.81 -15.58 -8.29
CA ILE A 17 -17.89 -15.11 -7.42
C ILE A 17 -17.56 -15.52 -5.99
N ASP A 18 -17.54 -14.58 -5.07
CA ASP A 18 -17.26 -14.84 -3.66
C ASP A 18 -18.47 -15.46 -2.93
N GLY A 19 -18.29 -15.84 -1.66
CA GLY A 19 -19.35 -16.44 -0.85
C GLY A 19 -20.56 -15.51 -0.55
N GLU A 20 -20.42 -14.21 -0.86
CA GLU A 20 -21.49 -13.20 -0.72
C GLU A 20 -22.19 -12.92 -2.07
N GLY A 21 -21.79 -13.61 -3.15
CA GLY A 21 -22.34 -13.43 -4.48
C GLY A 21 -21.76 -12.25 -5.26
N HIS A 22 -20.66 -11.66 -4.81
CA HIS A 22 -20.00 -10.56 -5.49
C HIS A 22 -18.84 -11.03 -6.37
N GLU A 23 -18.61 -10.28 -7.44
CA GLU A 23 -17.41 -10.45 -8.26
C GLU A 23 -16.16 -10.09 -7.46
N ALA A 24 -15.21 -11.00 -7.44
CA ALA A 24 -13.94 -10.86 -6.77
C ALA A 24 -12.78 -11.30 -7.68
N TYR A 25 -11.58 -10.85 -7.38
CA TYR A 25 -10.38 -11.09 -8.15
C TYR A 25 -9.33 -11.78 -7.28
N ARG A 26 -8.73 -12.84 -7.78
CA ARG A 26 -7.55 -13.46 -7.20
C ARG A 26 -6.31 -12.72 -7.67
N ILE A 27 -5.48 -12.29 -6.73
CA ILE A 27 -4.26 -11.51 -6.97
C ILE A 27 -3.07 -12.34 -6.51
N GLU A 28 -2.17 -12.65 -7.44
CA GLU A 28 -0.90 -13.27 -7.13
C GLU A 28 0.19 -12.21 -7.01
N ARG A 29 0.89 -12.21 -5.89
CA ARG A 29 2.01 -11.31 -5.65
C ARG A 29 3.33 -12.04 -5.73
N TYR A 30 4.17 -11.58 -6.62
CA TYR A 30 5.50 -12.09 -6.86
C TYR A 30 6.55 -11.07 -6.44
N LYS A 31 7.68 -11.58 -5.99
CA LYS A 31 8.87 -10.77 -5.67
C LYS A 31 10.07 -11.28 -6.46
N LYS A 32 10.88 -10.36 -6.93
CA LYS A 32 12.20 -10.61 -7.47
C LYS A 32 13.22 -9.76 -6.74
N ASP A 33 14.22 -10.39 -6.13
CA ASP A 33 15.39 -9.71 -5.61
C ASP A 33 16.31 -9.38 -6.79
N THR A 34 16.56 -8.09 -7.02
CA THR A 34 17.32 -7.63 -8.18
C THR A 34 18.82 -7.93 -8.07
N THR A 35 19.30 -8.29 -6.87
CA THR A 35 20.70 -8.59 -6.61
C THR A 35 21.03 -10.07 -6.70
N VAL A 36 20.05 -10.96 -6.48
CA VAL A 36 20.26 -12.40 -6.31
C VAL A 36 19.63 -13.24 -7.41
N SER A 37 18.49 -12.83 -7.96
CA SER A 37 17.68 -13.65 -8.86
C SER A 37 17.15 -12.86 -10.06
N GLN A 38 17.11 -13.54 -11.23
CA GLN A 38 16.43 -13.01 -12.42
C GLN A 38 14.93 -13.38 -12.47
N ASN A 39 14.47 -14.26 -11.59
CA ASN A 39 13.13 -14.81 -11.62
C ASN A 39 12.22 -14.21 -10.54
N PHE A 40 10.95 -14.00 -10.89
CA PHE A 40 9.90 -13.70 -9.95
C PHE A 40 9.46 -14.97 -9.21
N VAL A 41 9.39 -14.89 -7.89
CA VAL A 41 8.93 -15.98 -7.02
C VAL A 41 7.61 -15.57 -6.38
N LEU A 42 6.60 -16.44 -6.46
CA LEU A 42 5.31 -16.24 -5.80
C LEU A 42 5.52 -16.12 -4.28
N GLN A 43 5.03 -15.05 -3.71
CA GLN A 43 5.13 -14.79 -2.26
C GLN A 43 3.82 -15.07 -1.55
N VAL A 44 2.73 -14.57 -2.11
CA VAL A 44 1.42 -14.66 -1.46
C VAL A 44 0.31 -14.51 -2.50
N VAL A 45 -0.85 -15.06 -2.17
CA VAL A 45 -2.09 -14.90 -2.93
C VAL A 45 -3.06 -14.09 -2.09
N TRP A 46 -3.55 -13.02 -2.66
CA TRP A 46 -4.55 -12.13 -2.07
C TRP A 46 -5.84 -12.16 -2.88
N ASN A 47 -6.86 -11.49 -2.40
CA ASN A 47 -8.05 -11.23 -3.19
C ASN A 47 -8.55 -9.80 -3.01
N SER A 48 -9.33 -9.34 -3.97
CA SER A 48 -9.98 -8.03 -3.90
C SER A 48 -11.37 -8.08 -4.50
N LYS A 49 -12.22 -7.15 -4.06
CA LYS A 49 -13.51 -6.89 -4.69
C LYS A 49 -13.84 -5.41 -4.66
N THR A 50 -14.65 -4.99 -5.64
CA THR A 50 -15.23 -3.65 -5.69
C THR A 50 -16.74 -3.76 -5.55
N THR A 51 -17.30 -2.99 -4.63
CA THR A 51 -18.74 -2.80 -4.48
C THR A 51 -19.13 -1.41 -5.00
N SER A 52 -20.41 -1.07 -4.93
CA SER A 52 -20.87 0.29 -5.27
C SER A 52 -20.28 1.38 -4.36
N THR A 53 -19.82 1.02 -3.17
CA THR A 53 -19.36 1.96 -2.14
C THR A 53 -17.91 1.80 -1.72
N THR A 54 -17.27 0.65 -2.01
CA THR A 54 -15.92 0.36 -1.51
C THR A 54 -15.09 -0.45 -2.49
N TYR A 55 -13.78 -0.25 -2.47
CA TYR A 55 -12.78 -1.23 -2.91
C TYR A 55 -12.15 -1.89 -1.70
N GLN A 56 -12.22 -3.21 -1.66
CA GLN A 56 -11.74 -4.03 -0.56
C GLN A 56 -10.61 -4.94 -1.04
N LYS A 57 -9.60 -5.13 -0.22
CA LYS A 57 -8.50 -6.07 -0.49
C LYS A 57 -8.25 -6.92 0.75
N VAL A 58 -8.11 -8.23 0.57
CA VAL A 58 -7.70 -9.15 1.63
C VAL A 58 -6.20 -9.37 1.48
N GLU A 59 -5.46 -8.93 2.47
CA GLU A 59 -4.02 -9.08 2.61
C GLU A 59 -3.76 -9.86 3.90
N ASP A 60 -3.00 -10.95 3.84
CA ASP A 60 -2.63 -11.79 5.01
C ASP A 60 -3.84 -12.22 5.88
N ASN A 61 -4.92 -12.63 5.21
CA ASN A 61 -6.21 -13.03 5.80
C ASN A 61 -6.99 -11.90 6.51
N GLU A 62 -6.61 -10.65 6.34
CA GLU A 62 -7.32 -9.50 6.86
C GLU A 62 -7.93 -8.68 5.72
N ARG A 63 -9.20 -8.30 5.87
CA ARG A 63 -9.93 -7.50 4.86
C ARG A 63 -9.81 -6.02 5.20
N PHE A 64 -9.25 -5.26 4.28
CA PHE A 64 -9.11 -3.81 4.38
C PHE A 64 -10.06 -3.10 3.41
N VAL A 65 -10.68 -2.01 3.85
CA VAL A 65 -11.38 -1.06 2.98
C VAL A 65 -10.36 -0.05 2.46
N LYS A 66 -9.80 -0.34 1.28
CA LYS A 66 -8.73 0.47 0.69
C LYS A 66 -9.23 1.79 0.12
N LEU A 67 -10.41 1.79 -0.51
CA LEU A 67 -11.06 2.99 -1.04
C LEU A 67 -12.54 2.99 -0.70
N VAL A 68 -13.14 4.18 -0.60
CA VAL A 68 -14.58 4.39 -0.45
C VAL A 68 -15.09 5.31 -1.56
N PHE A 69 -16.26 5.01 -2.10
CA PHE A 69 -16.84 5.78 -3.21
C PHE A 69 -18.03 6.62 -2.75
N PRO A 70 -18.26 7.77 -3.38
CA PRO A 70 -17.40 8.44 -4.34
C PRO A 70 -16.11 8.97 -3.69
N VAL A 71 -15.01 8.98 -4.48
CA VAL A 71 -13.73 9.55 -4.06
C VAL A 71 -13.87 11.07 -3.96
N ARG A 72 -13.52 11.64 -2.80
CA ARG A 72 -13.62 13.08 -2.53
C ARG A 72 -12.50 13.54 -1.61
N GLU A 73 -11.94 14.70 -1.90
CA GLU A 73 -10.91 15.34 -1.07
C GLU A 73 -11.35 15.44 0.40
N GLY A 74 -10.44 15.11 1.32
CA GLY A 74 -10.67 15.16 2.76
C GLY A 74 -11.67 14.14 3.32
N LYS A 75 -12.16 13.17 2.51
CA LYS A 75 -13.05 12.13 3.02
C LYS A 75 -12.27 11.13 3.87
N VAL A 76 -12.78 10.90 5.09
CA VAL A 76 -12.21 9.98 6.08
C VAL A 76 -13.09 8.74 6.21
N TRP A 77 -12.46 7.57 6.44
CA TRP A 77 -13.15 6.30 6.75
C TRP A 77 -12.27 5.38 7.58
N ASN A 78 -12.90 4.40 8.24
CA ASN A 78 -12.17 3.35 8.93
C ASN A 78 -11.71 2.28 7.92
N GLY A 79 -10.43 2.23 7.60
CA GLY A 79 -9.82 1.24 6.72
C GLY A 79 -9.89 -0.19 7.27
N ASN A 80 -10.01 -0.33 8.60
CA ASN A 80 -10.09 -1.60 9.32
C ASN A 80 -11.52 -2.02 9.68
N SER A 81 -12.55 -1.37 9.13
CA SER A 81 -13.95 -1.65 9.48
C SER A 81 -14.42 -3.09 9.20
N LEU A 82 -13.65 -3.86 8.42
CA LEU A 82 -13.97 -5.24 8.03
C LEU A 82 -12.95 -6.27 8.54
N ASN A 83 -12.13 -5.91 9.51
CA ASN A 83 -11.16 -6.80 10.16
C ASN A 83 -11.14 -6.57 11.68
N SER A 84 -10.28 -7.31 12.40
CA SER A 84 -10.20 -7.27 13.87
C SER A 84 -9.21 -6.23 14.42
N ARG A 85 -8.54 -5.47 13.54
CA ARG A 85 -7.61 -4.43 13.96
C ARG A 85 -8.37 -3.23 14.52
N GLY A 86 -7.69 -2.42 15.31
CA GLY A 86 -8.23 -1.16 15.82
C GLY A 86 -8.56 -0.16 14.70
N LEU A 87 -9.26 0.89 15.08
CA LEU A 87 -9.61 1.99 14.16
C LEU A 87 -8.34 2.59 13.54
N TRP A 88 -8.30 2.62 12.22
CA TRP A 88 -7.37 3.43 11.43
C TRP A 88 -8.18 4.32 10.51
N GLU A 89 -8.06 5.62 10.71
CA GLU A 89 -8.72 6.63 9.89
C GLU A 89 -7.89 6.87 8.63
N TYR A 90 -8.37 6.29 7.52
CA TYR A 90 -7.83 6.56 6.18
C TYR A 90 -8.43 7.86 5.67
N GLU A 91 -7.64 8.65 4.96
CA GLU A 91 -8.06 9.94 4.41
C GLU A 91 -7.60 10.09 2.96
N TYR A 92 -8.48 10.65 2.12
CA TYR A 92 -8.13 11.08 0.77
C TYR A 92 -7.50 12.46 0.77
N SER A 93 -6.41 12.60 0.00
CA SER A 93 -5.82 13.88 -0.37
C SER A 93 -5.32 13.87 -1.82
N ASN A 94 -5.13 15.04 -2.40
CA ASN A 94 -4.68 15.21 -3.79
C ASN A 94 -5.56 14.40 -4.78
N VAL A 95 -6.87 14.48 -4.62
CA VAL A 95 -7.83 13.70 -5.41
C VAL A 95 -7.77 14.11 -6.87
N HIS A 96 -7.56 13.10 -7.76
CA HIS A 96 -7.49 13.25 -9.21
C HIS A 96 -6.43 14.27 -9.69
N GLN A 97 -5.33 14.41 -8.96
CA GLN A 97 -4.22 15.27 -9.37
C GLN A 97 -3.26 14.52 -10.31
N SER A 98 -2.68 15.25 -11.26
CA SER A 98 -1.59 14.72 -12.06
C SER A 98 -0.31 14.67 -11.23
N GLU A 99 0.41 13.56 -11.30
CA GLU A 99 1.62 13.37 -10.50
C GLU A 99 2.65 12.50 -11.21
N GLN A 100 3.92 12.77 -10.98
CA GLN A 100 5.01 11.87 -11.37
C GLN A 100 5.23 10.83 -10.27
N VAL A 101 5.04 9.55 -10.60
CA VAL A 101 5.30 8.43 -9.71
C VAL A 101 6.45 7.59 -10.29
N GLY A 102 7.58 7.56 -9.59
CA GLY A 102 8.81 7.01 -10.13
C GLY A 102 9.25 7.77 -11.40
N THR A 103 9.33 7.06 -12.52
CA THR A 103 9.68 7.63 -13.84
C THR A 103 8.46 7.95 -14.71
N THR A 104 7.25 7.64 -14.26
CA THR A 104 6.02 7.74 -15.05
C THR A 104 5.16 8.91 -14.59
N TYR A 105 4.71 9.72 -15.54
CA TYR A 105 3.71 10.76 -15.30
C TYR A 105 2.30 10.17 -15.46
N LEU A 106 1.45 10.40 -14.47
CA LEU A 106 0.09 9.86 -14.39
C LEU A 106 -0.92 11.00 -14.24
N ASP A 107 -1.96 11.01 -15.06
CA ASP A 107 -2.89 12.14 -15.17
C ASP A 107 -3.88 12.28 -14.01
N SER A 108 -4.18 11.20 -13.30
CA SER A 108 -5.21 11.19 -12.27
C SER A 108 -4.81 10.24 -11.15
N VAL A 109 -4.15 10.79 -10.16
CA VAL A 109 -3.68 10.09 -8.95
C VAL A 109 -4.45 10.61 -7.75
N THR A 110 -4.78 9.71 -6.82
CA THR A 110 -5.41 10.03 -5.53
C THR A 110 -4.55 9.42 -4.43
N THR A 111 -4.23 10.21 -3.43
CA THR A 111 -3.47 9.77 -2.25
C THR A 111 -4.42 9.29 -1.17
N VAL A 112 -4.07 8.18 -0.52
CA VAL A 112 -4.72 7.64 0.69
C VAL A 112 -3.68 7.58 1.79
N THR A 113 -3.77 8.45 2.76
CA THR A 113 -3.00 8.33 4.00
C THR A 113 -3.76 7.39 4.93
N GLN A 114 -3.12 6.30 5.32
CA GLN A 114 -3.75 5.24 6.13
C GLN A 114 -3.45 5.42 7.61
N PHE A 115 -2.27 5.92 7.92
CA PHE A 115 -1.85 6.24 9.27
C PHE A 115 -0.64 7.17 9.26
N ASP A 116 -0.60 8.11 10.18
CA ASP A 116 0.53 9.00 10.40
C ASP A 116 0.60 9.39 11.89
N ASP A 117 1.60 8.92 12.61
CA ASP A 117 1.83 9.27 14.02
C ASP A 117 2.58 10.60 14.20
N GLY A 118 2.83 11.31 13.09
CA GLY A 118 3.61 12.55 13.11
C GLY A 118 5.11 12.31 13.28
N ASN A 119 5.87 13.41 13.37
CA ASN A 119 7.32 13.36 13.55
C ASN A 119 7.78 13.63 14.99
N ASP A 120 6.85 13.86 15.91
CA ASP A 120 7.14 14.31 17.27
C ASP A 120 7.51 13.18 18.23
N ILE A 121 7.27 11.92 17.83
CA ILE A 121 7.60 10.77 18.63
C ILE A 121 9.07 10.38 18.43
N LEU A 122 9.89 10.58 19.46
CA LEU A 122 11.33 10.34 19.37
C LEU A 122 11.71 8.87 19.20
N ILE A 123 10.91 7.96 19.75
CA ILE A 123 11.24 6.52 19.86
C ILE A 123 10.64 5.64 18.76
N GLN A 124 9.78 6.19 17.93
CA GLN A 124 9.16 5.49 16.80
C GLN A 124 8.77 6.44 15.66
N ARG A 125 8.48 5.86 14.51
CA ARG A 125 7.80 6.51 13.39
C ARG A 125 6.93 5.49 12.69
N GLN A 126 5.63 5.80 12.58
CA GLN A 126 4.68 5.02 11.82
C GLN A 126 4.00 5.91 10.77
N PHE A 127 4.14 5.52 9.50
CA PHE A 127 3.53 6.20 8.37
C PHE A 127 3.16 5.21 7.29
N TYR A 128 1.90 5.23 6.88
CA TYR A 128 1.36 4.33 5.86
C TYR A 128 0.57 5.15 4.84
N GLN A 129 0.98 5.08 3.59
CA GLN A 129 0.35 5.82 2.50
C GLN A 129 0.33 4.96 1.23
N GLU A 130 -0.78 5.03 0.50
CA GLU A 130 -0.93 4.43 -0.82
C GLU A 130 -1.43 5.49 -1.81
N LYS A 131 -1.01 5.39 -3.10
CA LYS A 131 -1.57 6.21 -4.15
C LYS A 131 -2.17 5.34 -5.24
N PHE A 132 -3.32 5.75 -5.72
CA PHE A 132 -4.09 5.04 -6.73
C PHE A 132 -4.28 5.92 -7.95
N ALA A 133 -3.91 5.41 -9.12
CA ALA A 133 -4.16 6.06 -10.40
C ALA A 133 -5.40 5.48 -11.07
N ALA A 134 -6.19 6.36 -11.69
CA ALA A 134 -7.39 5.96 -12.43
C ALA A 134 -7.03 4.95 -13.53
N LYS A 135 -7.82 3.87 -13.66
CA LYS A 135 -7.66 2.78 -14.63
C LYS A 135 -6.41 1.89 -14.46
N ILE A 136 -5.51 2.22 -13.53
CA ILE A 136 -4.28 1.47 -13.26
C ILE A 136 -4.37 0.74 -11.92
N GLY A 137 -4.87 1.42 -10.88
CA GLY A 137 -4.90 0.91 -9.50
C GLY A 137 -3.77 1.45 -8.65
N LEU A 138 -3.18 0.62 -7.79
CA LEU A 138 -2.10 1.01 -6.88
C LEU A 138 -0.82 1.33 -7.67
N VAL A 139 -0.32 2.55 -7.51
CA VAL A 139 0.89 3.03 -8.21
C VAL A 139 2.02 3.43 -7.26
N TYR A 140 1.70 3.65 -6.01
CA TYR A 140 2.68 3.99 -4.99
C TYR A 140 2.27 3.43 -3.64
N LYS A 141 3.25 2.96 -2.87
CA LYS A 141 3.06 2.60 -1.46
C LYS A 141 4.27 3.01 -0.65
N ARG A 142 4.02 3.68 0.47
CA ARG A 142 5.02 4.04 1.46
C ARG A 142 4.66 3.43 2.80
N VAL A 143 5.60 2.71 3.39
CA VAL A 143 5.47 2.14 4.73
C VAL A 143 6.70 2.53 5.52
N ILE A 144 6.50 3.25 6.61
CA ILE A 144 7.49 3.44 7.65
C ILE A 144 6.87 2.86 8.93
N ASP A 145 7.50 1.87 9.48
CA ASP A 145 7.16 1.27 10.77
C ASP A 145 8.46 0.93 11.47
N VAL A 146 9.02 1.93 12.14
CA VAL A 146 10.35 1.83 12.73
C VAL A 146 10.33 2.24 14.19
N LYS A 147 11.08 1.50 14.99
CA LYS A 147 11.50 1.91 16.33
C LYS A 147 12.86 2.59 16.24
N LYS A 148 13.05 3.61 17.06
CA LYS A 148 14.30 4.35 17.14
C LYS A 148 14.96 4.08 18.50
N ALA A 149 16.27 4.02 18.51
CA ALA A 149 17.07 3.93 19.73
C ALA A 149 18.04 5.12 19.81
N PHE A 150 18.33 5.56 21.02
CA PHE A 150 19.29 6.62 21.23
C PHE A 150 20.72 6.12 20.92
N ASN A 151 21.40 6.82 20.02
CA ASN A 151 22.79 6.56 19.69
C ASN A 151 23.67 7.56 20.46
N SER A 152 24.40 7.05 21.46
CA SER A 152 25.26 7.87 22.30
C SER A 152 26.45 8.49 21.56
N SER A 153 26.85 7.94 20.44
CA SER A 153 27.95 8.45 19.62
C SER A 153 27.55 9.66 18.78
N THR A 154 26.28 9.71 18.33
CA THR A 154 25.74 10.83 17.52
C THR A 154 24.87 11.78 18.33
N GLY A 155 24.42 11.37 19.51
CA GLY A 155 23.47 12.13 20.33
C GLY A 155 22.05 12.17 19.77
N LEU A 156 21.71 11.31 18.80
CA LEU A 156 20.43 11.29 18.09
C LEU A 156 19.68 9.99 18.28
N TYR A 157 18.35 10.02 18.09
CA TYR A 157 17.52 8.83 17.95
C TYR A 157 17.58 8.36 16.50
N GLU A 158 18.05 7.14 16.29
CA GLU A 158 18.24 6.53 14.97
C GLU A 158 17.39 5.28 14.83
N ASN A 159 17.00 4.94 13.58
CA ASN A 159 16.22 3.74 13.29
C ASN A 159 17.00 2.49 13.73
N SER A 160 16.42 1.70 14.62
CA SER A 160 17.06 0.50 15.20
C SER A 160 16.40 -0.80 14.75
N LEU A 161 15.07 -0.81 14.60
CA LEU A 161 14.28 -1.98 14.24
C LEU A 161 13.07 -1.55 13.43
N GLY A 162 12.65 -2.38 12.48
CA GLY A 162 11.41 -2.17 11.71
C GLY A 162 11.64 -2.12 10.22
N VAL A 163 10.67 -1.54 9.52
CA VAL A 163 10.57 -1.51 8.07
C VAL A 163 10.44 -0.07 7.59
N ASP A 164 11.21 0.29 6.58
CA ASP A 164 11.11 1.52 5.83
C ASP A 164 11.13 1.17 4.34
N VAL A 165 9.96 1.17 3.68
CA VAL A 165 9.79 0.67 2.32
C VAL A 165 9.04 1.67 1.47
N THR A 166 9.53 1.85 0.23
CA THR A 166 8.84 2.57 -0.82
C THR A 166 8.66 1.66 -2.03
N TYR A 167 7.44 1.60 -2.55
CA TYR A 167 7.10 1.00 -3.83
C TYR A 167 6.74 2.10 -4.83
N ASN A 168 7.36 2.09 -5.99
CA ASN A 168 7.03 2.99 -7.09
C ASN A 168 6.52 2.19 -8.28
N PHE A 169 5.55 2.76 -8.99
CA PHE A 169 5.06 2.22 -10.25
C PHE A 169 6.20 2.10 -11.27
N ASN A 170 6.23 0.99 -11.97
CA ASN A 170 7.17 0.75 -13.05
C ASN A 170 6.44 0.62 -14.40
N SER A 171 5.50 -0.32 -14.47
CA SER A 171 4.73 -0.56 -15.70
C SER A 171 3.47 -1.38 -15.41
N THR A 172 2.51 -1.31 -16.32
CA THR A 172 1.43 -2.31 -16.45
C THR A 172 1.73 -3.22 -17.63
N GLY A 173 1.27 -4.48 -17.54
CA GLY A 173 1.29 -5.44 -18.64
C GLY A 173 -0.10 -6.04 -18.82
N LEU A 174 -0.48 -6.29 -20.09
CA LEU A 174 -1.55 -7.24 -20.41
C LEU A 174 -0.87 -8.61 -20.56
N ASN A 175 -1.36 -9.61 -19.85
CA ASN A 175 -0.96 -11.01 -20.04
C ASN A 175 -1.78 -11.64 -21.14
#